data_52b67ddc2a73cfad12efd0bd6b5e4cff
#
_entry.id   52b67ddc2a73cfad12efd0bd6b5e4cff
#
_cell.length_a   1.000
_cell.length_b   1.000
_cell.length_c   1.000
_cell.angle_alpha   90.00
_cell.angle_beta   90.00
_cell.angle_gamma   90.00
#
_symmetry.space_group_name_H-M   'P 1'
#
loop_
_entity.id
_entity.type
_entity.pdbx_description
1 polymer ?
#
loop_
_entity_poly.entity_id
_entity_poly.type
_entity_poly.pdbx_seq_one_letter_code
_entity_poly.pdbx_strand_id
1 'polypeptide(L)'
;MRVYHLIFIMRSVFVIALFAIALSARTFKIVDDHFEMDGKPFNYVSGSFHYFRQEPGKNFVNWENTIKKMANGGLNAVQTYVAWNLHEPRKGEFNFEGIADIVQFVKICQKYNMYVILRPGPYICAEWDFGGLPYWLVREPGIKIRSSDPVYEKHVEDFFSVLFPLLRPYLYINGGNIISVQIENEYGFFDACDKDYLKWLLDLNRRLLGEEVVYFTVDTPADYALKCGSLAPEIYPTVDFGVRDPTDAWAMQMKYAGNGPKVNSEFYPGWLDHWQEAHHKVDAHQIADTLDKMLAVNASVNFYMYFGGTNHHFFAGANGDHSSYQSDPTSYDYDAPLTEAADMTEKWAIIRDTIAKYFPIAQWPVENDPAKAYGDVKITESVSLFDTLPAVAGRCVKADKPMSFEALDTDYGYVHYKINTKGGKLSFQNKVHDRAYITVDSKLVDIVQRDHEHEVEIPEGMLDIIVENMGRINFGGEMFEEKGILGAVLLDGVEIEGFDMCVMPLKSISGIAFTSELKSEPMTFYRAHFTVDTPTNTYLNPSGFKKGVAFVNGYNLGRYWTVGPQLTLFVPATVLKEGDNVLVMFEAEGNDESYKVSFDEKPQIDII
;
A
#
# COMPACT_ATOMS: atom_id res chain seq x y z
N MET A 1 -37.28 -58.18 -36.55
CA MET A 1 -35.99 -57.79 -35.95
C MET A 1 -35.45 -56.39 -36.43
N ARG A 2 -36.04 -55.72 -37.39
CA ARG A 2 -35.60 -54.38 -37.87
C ARG A 2 -36.34 -53.20 -37.25
N VAL A 3 -37.44 -53.37 -36.55
CA VAL A 3 -38.25 -52.30 -35.97
C VAL A 3 -37.76 -51.90 -34.58
N TYR A 4 -37.14 -52.80 -33.85
CA TYR A 4 -36.63 -52.51 -32.48
C TYR A 4 -35.33 -51.71 -32.45
N HIS A 5 -34.54 -51.73 -33.54
CA HIS A 5 -33.28 -50.97 -33.60
C HIS A 5 -33.50 -49.46 -33.84
N LEU A 6 -34.59 -49.08 -34.55
CA LEU A 6 -34.90 -47.69 -34.82
C LEU A 6 -35.43 -46.95 -33.59
N ILE A 7 -36.18 -47.63 -32.72
CA ILE A 7 -36.72 -47.06 -31.48
C ILE A 7 -35.64 -46.80 -30.43
N PHE A 8 -34.60 -47.64 -30.41
CA PHE A 8 -33.49 -47.45 -29.47
C PHE A 8 -32.56 -46.32 -29.86
N ILE A 9 -32.34 -46.10 -31.15
CA ILE A 9 -31.53 -44.99 -31.68
C ILE A 9 -32.24 -43.67 -31.50
N MET A 10 -33.57 -43.58 -31.69
CA MET A 10 -34.31 -42.37 -31.43
C MET A 10 -34.41 -41.96 -29.95
N ARG A 11 -34.46 -42.93 -29.02
CA ARG A 11 -34.42 -42.64 -27.59
C ARG A 11 -33.04 -42.16 -27.10
N SER A 12 -31.97 -42.69 -27.66
CA SER A 12 -30.60 -42.27 -27.31
C SER A 12 -30.26 -40.90 -27.86
N VAL A 13 -30.80 -40.49 -29.02
CA VAL A 13 -30.60 -39.13 -29.58
C VAL A 13 -31.43 -38.11 -28.83
N PHE A 14 -32.61 -38.46 -28.29
CA PHE A 14 -33.43 -37.54 -27.48
C PHE A 14 -32.89 -37.33 -26.05
N VAL A 15 -32.16 -38.30 -25.48
CA VAL A 15 -31.52 -38.17 -24.16
C VAL A 15 -30.23 -37.35 -24.23
N ILE A 16 -29.52 -37.34 -25.36
CA ILE A 16 -28.33 -36.52 -25.59
C ILE A 16 -28.71 -35.05 -25.89
N ALA A 17 -29.89 -34.77 -26.47
CA ALA A 17 -30.36 -33.40 -26.73
C ALA A 17 -30.92 -32.66 -25.50
N LEU A 18 -31.12 -33.33 -24.36
CA LEU A 18 -31.67 -32.76 -23.13
C LEU A 18 -30.59 -32.40 -22.07
N PHE A 19 -29.31 -32.62 -22.35
CA PHE A 19 -28.18 -32.23 -21.48
C PHE A 19 -27.30 -31.12 -22.05
N ALA A 20 -27.68 -30.47 -23.14
CA ALA A 20 -27.26 -29.12 -23.44
C ALA A 20 -28.12 -28.15 -22.63
N ILE A 21 -28.00 -28.19 -21.31
CA ILE A 21 -28.30 -27.03 -20.48
C ILE A 21 -27.34 -25.99 -21.03
N ALA A 22 -27.85 -25.04 -21.82
CA ALA A 22 -27.11 -23.84 -22.13
C ALA A 22 -26.67 -23.28 -20.77
N LEU A 23 -25.39 -23.44 -20.42
CA LEU A 23 -24.80 -22.61 -19.37
C LEU A 23 -25.07 -21.19 -19.86
N SER A 24 -26.09 -20.54 -19.28
CA SER A 24 -26.33 -19.14 -19.47
C SER A 24 -25.01 -18.44 -19.19
N ALA A 25 -24.47 -17.73 -20.17
CA ALA A 25 -23.26 -16.98 -19.97
C ALA A 25 -23.48 -16.04 -18.77
N ARG A 26 -22.57 -16.09 -17.79
CA ARG A 26 -22.63 -15.19 -16.64
C ARG A 26 -22.50 -13.76 -17.12
N THR A 27 -23.32 -12.87 -16.57
CA THR A 27 -23.33 -11.45 -16.94
C THR A 27 -23.28 -10.57 -15.70
N PHE A 28 -22.51 -9.50 -15.78
CA PHE A 28 -22.57 -8.39 -14.85
C PHE A 28 -22.54 -7.10 -15.66
N LYS A 29 -23.55 -6.27 -15.53
CA LYS A 29 -23.73 -5.08 -16.37
C LYS A 29 -24.53 -3.99 -15.65
N ILE A 30 -24.50 -2.78 -16.19
CA ILE A 30 -25.36 -1.68 -15.78
C ILE A 30 -26.62 -1.72 -16.66
N VAL A 31 -27.80 -1.68 -16.01
CA VAL A 31 -29.10 -1.63 -16.67
C VAL A 31 -29.93 -0.54 -16.00
N ASP A 32 -30.34 0.44 -16.78
CA ASP A 32 -31.05 1.61 -16.28
C ASP A 32 -30.34 2.25 -15.08
N ASP A 33 -30.90 2.16 -13.86
CA ASP A 33 -30.39 2.80 -12.64
C ASP A 33 -29.73 1.83 -11.66
N HIS A 34 -29.40 0.60 -12.09
CA HIS A 34 -28.86 -0.44 -11.20
C HIS A 34 -27.86 -1.36 -11.90
N PHE A 35 -27.10 -2.11 -11.10
CA PHE A 35 -26.34 -3.27 -11.58
C PHE A 35 -27.28 -4.47 -11.73
N GLU A 36 -27.04 -5.27 -12.76
CA GLU A 36 -27.69 -6.54 -13.03
C GLU A 36 -26.65 -7.67 -13.06
N MET A 37 -26.90 -8.73 -12.31
CA MET A 37 -26.09 -9.94 -12.31
C MET A 37 -26.96 -11.14 -12.73
N ASP A 38 -26.62 -11.78 -13.84
CA ASP A 38 -27.35 -12.91 -14.43
C ASP A 38 -28.86 -12.64 -14.58
N GLY A 39 -29.21 -11.43 -15.04
CA GLY A 39 -30.59 -10.99 -15.26
C GLY A 39 -31.35 -10.59 -14.00
N LYS A 40 -30.68 -10.39 -12.88
CA LYS A 40 -31.30 -9.97 -11.60
C LYS A 40 -30.66 -8.68 -11.09
N PRO A 41 -31.44 -7.77 -10.51
CA PRO A 41 -30.87 -6.60 -9.82
C PRO A 41 -29.84 -7.03 -8.76
N PHE A 42 -28.75 -6.30 -8.73
CA PHE A 42 -27.62 -6.60 -7.83
C PHE A 42 -27.05 -5.31 -7.23
N ASN A 43 -26.76 -5.34 -5.94
CA ASN A 43 -26.02 -4.30 -5.25
C ASN A 43 -24.86 -4.95 -4.51
N TYR A 44 -23.76 -4.25 -4.40
CA TYR A 44 -22.67 -4.68 -3.53
C TYR A 44 -22.50 -3.74 -2.34
N VAL A 45 -22.12 -4.35 -1.23
CA VAL A 45 -21.43 -3.70 -0.12
C VAL A 45 -20.06 -4.32 -0.06
N SER A 46 -19.05 -3.54 -0.36
CA SER A 46 -17.65 -4.00 -0.42
C SER A 46 -16.78 -3.25 0.57
N GLY A 47 -15.59 -3.76 0.77
CA GLY A 47 -14.56 -3.10 1.54
C GLY A 47 -13.19 -3.26 0.90
N SER A 48 -12.40 -2.21 0.99
CA SER A 48 -11.01 -2.23 0.52
C SER A 48 -10.15 -3.05 1.49
N PHE A 49 -9.50 -4.03 0.94
CA PHE A 49 -8.45 -4.83 1.53
C PHE A 49 -7.33 -4.99 0.50
N HIS A 50 -6.23 -4.31 0.73
CA HIS A 50 -5.05 -4.41 -0.12
C HIS A 50 -4.23 -5.62 0.33
N TYR A 51 -4.24 -6.73 -0.44
CA TYR A 51 -3.56 -7.99 -0.08
C TYR A 51 -2.09 -7.78 0.31
N PHE A 52 -1.43 -6.81 -0.30
CA PHE A 52 -0.03 -6.48 -0.06
C PHE A 52 0.24 -5.74 1.28
N ARG A 53 -0.81 -5.43 2.05
CA ARG A 53 -0.72 -4.83 3.39
C ARG A 53 -0.94 -5.81 4.54
N GLN A 54 -1.05 -7.09 4.24
CA GLN A 54 -1.13 -8.14 5.25
C GLN A 54 -0.19 -9.29 4.92
N GLU A 55 0.71 -9.62 5.84
CA GLU A 55 1.50 -10.87 5.74
C GLU A 55 0.53 -12.05 5.59
N PRO A 56 0.57 -12.79 4.47
CA PRO A 56 -0.46 -13.78 4.17
C PRO A 56 -0.47 -14.98 5.13
N GLY A 57 0.65 -15.23 5.80
CA GLY A 57 0.84 -16.39 6.66
C GLY A 57 1.00 -17.69 5.89
N LYS A 58 1.30 -18.76 6.64
CA LYS A 58 1.43 -20.08 6.04
C LYS A 58 0.11 -20.51 5.41
N ASN A 59 0.14 -20.92 4.13
CA ASN A 59 -1.05 -21.29 3.34
C ASN A 59 -2.10 -20.16 3.26
N PHE A 60 -1.68 -18.89 3.37
CA PHE A 60 -2.54 -17.71 3.24
C PHE A 60 -3.65 -17.59 4.31
N VAL A 61 -3.41 -18.15 5.49
CA VAL A 61 -4.41 -18.22 6.57
C VAL A 61 -4.88 -16.84 7.05
N ASN A 62 -4.00 -15.83 7.04
CA ASN A 62 -4.34 -14.48 7.47
C ASN A 62 -5.34 -13.85 6.49
N TRP A 63 -5.09 -13.94 5.17
CA TRP A 63 -6.05 -13.48 4.16
C TRP A 63 -7.40 -14.18 4.28
N GLU A 64 -7.39 -15.52 4.48
CA GLU A 64 -8.63 -16.27 4.67
C GLU A 64 -9.45 -15.77 5.87
N ASN A 65 -8.79 -15.54 7.02
CA ASN A 65 -9.46 -15.07 8.23
C ASN A 65 -10.01 -13.66 8.05
N THR A 66 -9.25 -12.75 7.45
CA THR A 66 -9.70 -11.39 7.16
C THR A 66 -10.91 -11.38 6.21
N ILE A 67 -10.87 -12.16 5.12
CA ILE A 67 -12.01 -12.28 4.18
C ILE A 67 -13.26 -12.82 4.87
N LYS A 68 -13.15 -13.82 5.78
CA LYS A 68 -14.29 -14.30 6.58
C LYS A 68 -14.85 -13.21 7.49
N LYS A 69 -13.99 -12.43 8.16
CA LYS A 69 -14.40 -11.30 9.02
C LYS A 69 -15.14 -10.24 8.21
N MET A 70 -14.67 -9.95 6.98
CA MET A 70 -15.34 -9.05 6.05
C MET A 70 -16.73 -9.57 5.63
N ALA A 71 -16.83 -10.86 5.24
CA ALA A 71 -18.10 -11.47 4.89
C ALA A 71 -19.10 -11.49 6.06
N ASN A 72 -18.63 -11.81 7.28
CA ASN A 72 -19.44 -11.76 8.50
C ASN A 72 -19.83 -10.32 8.89
N GLY A 73 -19.08 -9.33 8.44
CA GLY A 73 -19.41 -7.92 8.55
C GLY A 73 -20.52 -7.45 7.60
N GLY A 74 -21.05 -8.37 6.76
CA GLY A 74 -22.14 -8.09 5.83
C GLY A 74 -21.71 -7.74 4.41
N LEU A 75 -20.40 -7.79 4.11
CA LEU A 75 -19.90 -7.52 2.79
C LEU A 75 -20.10 -8.71 1.85
N ASN A 76 -20.39 -8.43 0.58
CA ASN A 76 -20.47 -9.43 -0.49
C ASN A 76 -19.40 -9.25 -1.55
N ALA A 77 -18.57 -8.21 -1.43
CA ALA A 77 -17.44 -7.96 -2.34
C ALA A 77 -16.21 -7.43 -1.56
N VAL A 78 -15.04 -7.61 -2.16
CA VAL A 78 -13.76 -7.04 -1.72
C VAL A 78 -13.23 -6.16 -2.83
N GLN A 79 -12.77 -4.98 -2.49
CA GLN A 79 -12.07 -4.11 -3.42
C GLN A 79 -10.57 -4.16 -3.12
N THR A 80 -9.74 -4.29 -4.14
CA THR A 80 -8.28 -4.27 -3.96
C THR A 80 -7.57 -3.56 -5.09
N TYR A 81 -6.54 -2.80 -4.74
CA TYR A 81 -5.57 -2.29 -5.68
C TYR A 81 -4.56 -3.37 -6.10
N VAL A 82 -3.80 -3.06 -7.15
CA VAL A 82 -2.59 -3.78 -7.58
C VAL A 82 -1.43 -2.79 -7.59
N ALA A 83 -0.48 -2.93 -6.69
CA ALA A 83 0.67 -2.05 -6.62
C ALA A 83 1.73 -2.46 -7.65
N TRP A 84 1.88 -1.69 -8.71
CA TRP A 84 2.81 -2.00 -9.81
C TRP A 84 4.26 -2.14 -9.31
N ASN A 85 4.72 -1.24 -8.43
CA ASN A 85 6.08 -1.28 -7.87
C ASN A 85 6.38 -2.54 -7.03
N LEU A 86 5.37 -3.20 -6.47
CA LEU A 86 5.51 -4.49 -5.79
C LEU A 86 5.65 -5.64 -6.80
N HIS A 87 4.89 -5.56 -7.90
CA HIS A 87 4.85 -6.62 -8.92
C HIS A 87 5.97 -6.51 -9.96
N GLU A 88 6.51 -5.31 -10.19
CA GLU A 88 7.65 -5.06 -11.07
C GLU A 88 8.66 -4.14 -10.37
N PRO A 89 9.32 -4.63 -9.31
CA PRO A 89 10.27 -3.83 -8.51
C PRO A 89 11.48 -3.36 -9.31
N ARG A 90 11.81 -4.04 -10.38
CA ARG A 90 12.80 -3.64 -11.40
C ARG A 90 12.20 -3.85 -12.77
N LYS A 91 12.52 -2.99 -13.70
CA LYS A 91 12.02 -3.06 -15.08
C LYS A 91 12.21 -4.44 -15.70
N GLY A 92 11.10 -5.12 -16.02
CA GLY A 92 11.07 -6.46 -16.58
C GLY A 92 11.21 -7.61 -15.59
N GLU A 93 11.36 -7.34 -14.29
CA GLU A 93 11.43 -8.37 -13.23
C GLU A 93 10.09 -8.43 -12.49
N PHE A 94 9.30 -9.46 -12.78
CA PHE A 94 7.95 -9.58 -12.22
C PHE A 94 7.89 -10.53 -11.02
N ASN A 95 7.07 -10.17 -10.02
CA ASN A 95 6.80 -10.96 -8.83
C ASN A 95 5.29 -11.13 -8.61
N PHE A 96 4.83 -12.39 -8.51
CA PHE A 96 3.45 -12.76 -8.18
C PHE A 96 3.41 -13.88 -7.12
N GLU A 97 4.39 -13.91 -6.22
CA GLU A 97 4.52 -14.91 -5.17
C GLU A 97 4.41 -14.29 -3.77
N GLY A 98 4.08 -15.11 -2.77
CA GLY A 98 3.99 -14.68 -1.39
C GLY A 98 2.94 -13.57 -1.19
N ILE A 99 3.35 -12.43 -0.64
CA ILE A 99 2.49 -11.26 -0.43
C ILE A 99 2.00 -10.64 -1.76
N ALA A 100 2.68 -10.93 -2.88
CA ALA A 100 2.32 -10.47 -4.22
C ALA A 100 1.41 -11.46 -4.99
N ASP A 101 0.94 -12.56 -4.39
CA ASP A 101 0.09 -13.56 -5.06
C ASP A 101 -1.38 -13.09 -5.12
N ILE A 102 -1.64 -12.12 -5.99
CA ILE A 102 -3.00 -11.61 -6.24
C ILE A 102 -3.95 -12.69 -6.75
N VAL A 103 -3.45 -13.68 -7.49
CA VAL A 103 -4.28 -14.77 -8.01
C VAL A 103 -4.81 -15.62 -6.86
N GLN A 104 -3.96 -15.94 -5.89
CA GLN A 104 -4.37 -16.66 -4.69
C GLN A 104 -5.35 -15.84 -3.85
N PHE A 105 -5.13 -14.52 -3.72
CA PHE A 105 -6.06 -13.63 -3.04
C PHE A 105 -7.46 -13.66 -3.68
N VAL A 106 -7.56 -13.54 -5.00
CA VAL A 106 -8.84 -13.64 -5.74
C VAL A 106 -9.52 -15.00 -5.55
N LYS A 107 -8.75 -16.10 -5.54
CA LYS A 107 -9.29 -17.44 -5.25
C LYS A 107 -9.84 -17.56 -3.83
N ILE A 108 -9.19 -16.95 -2.85
CA ILE A 108 -9.67 -16.93 -1.46
C ILE A 108 -10.99 -16.15 -1.38
N CYS A 109 -11.10 -14.99 -2.02
CA CYS A 109 -12.36 -14.27 -2.12
C CYS A 109 -13.46 -15.16 -2.72
N GLN A 110 -13.19 -15.86 -3.81
CA GLN A 110 -14.15 -16.78 -4.46
C GLN A 110 -14.57 -17.94 -3.54
N LYS A 111 -13.63 -18.50 -2.78
CA LYS A 111 -13.89 -19.59 -1.81
C LYS A 111 -14.92 -19.18 -0.75
N TYR A 112 -14.92 -17.92 -0.35
CA TYR A 112 -15.83 -17.37 0.66
C TYR A 112 -17.01 -16.60 0.07
N ASN A 113 -17.33 -16.81 -1.21
CA ASN A 113 -18.42 -16.19 -1.95
C ASN A 113 -18.35 -14.65 -1.98
N MET A 114 -17.13 -14.10 -1.97
CA MET A 114 -16.90 -12.68 -2.12
C MET A 114 -16.57 -12.36 -3.57
N TYR A 115 -17.28 -11.41 -4.15
CA TYR A 115 -16.91 -10.81 -5.43
C TYR A 115 -15.67 -9.93 -5.26
N VAL A 116 -14.99 -9.64 -6.37
CA VAL A 116 -13.84 -8.75 -6.37
C VAL A 116 -14.08 -7.59 -7.31
N ILE A 117 -13.82 -6.39 -6.81
CA ILE A 117 -13.74 -5.15 -7.57
C ILE A 117 -12.26 -4.85 -7.73
N LEU A 118 -11.74 -4.97 -8.95
CA LEU A 118 -10.31 -4.86 -9.22
C LEU A 118 -9.94 -3.42 -9.56
N ARG A 119 -8.90 -2.91 -8.91
CA ARG A 119 -8.34 -1.58 -9.16
C ARG A 119 -6.86 -1.71 -9.59
N PRO A 120 -6.59 -2.03 -10.87
CA PRO A 120 -5.23 -2.36 -11.32
C PRO A 120 -4.32 -1.14 -11.48
N GLY A 121 -4.84 0.06 -11.38
CA GLY A 121 -4.10 1.28 -11.60
C GLY A 121 -4.10 1.72 -13.08
N PRO A 122 -2.91 2.09 -13.63
CA PRO A 122 -1.52 1.85 -13.17
C PRO A 122 -1.09 2.63 -11.91
N TYR A 123 -1.69 3.77 -11.66
CA TYR A 123 -1.55 4.56 -10.44
C TYR A 123 -2.65 4.22 -9.44
N ILE A 124 -2.31 4.08 -8.16
CA ILE A 124 -3.24 3.63 -7.12
C ILE A 124 -3.38 4.57 -5.92
N CYS A 125 -2.60 5.66 -5.83
CA CYS A 125 -2.55 6.51 -4.64
C CYS A 125 -2.18 5.72 -3.37
N ALA A 126 -3.15 5.49 -2.51
CA ALA A 126 -3.17 4.49 -1.43
C ALA A 126 -2.15 4.71 -0.31
N GLU A 127 -1.59 5.90 -0.14
CA GLU A 127 -0.51 6.19 0.82
C GLU A 127 0.63 5.16 0.69
N TRP A 128 0.81 4.69 -0.55
CA TRP A 128 1.83 3.74 -0.95
C TRP A 128 2.90 4.44 -1.77
N ASP A 129 4.16 4.09 -1.58
CA ASP A 129 5.30 4.75 -2.22
C ASP A 129 5.05 5.01 -3.72
N PHE A 130 5.19 6.27 -4.14
CA PHE A 130 4.96 6.75 -5.51
C PHE A 130 3.55 6.42 -6.08
N GLY A 131 2.53 6.25 -5.21
CA GLY A 131 1.20 5.85 -5.65
C GLY A 131 1.18 4.51 -6.39
N GLY A 132 2.08 3.60 -6.02
CA GLY A 132 2.23 2.28 -6.62
C GLY A 132 3.03 2.25 -7.92
N LEU A 133 3.44 3.38 -8.46
CA LEU A 133 4.29 3.45 -9.66
C LEU A 133 5.73 3.00 -9.31
N PRO A 134 6.43 2.28 -10.21
CA PRO A 134 7.81 1.90 -9.97
C PRO A 134 8.79 3.08 -10.05
N TYR A 135 9.74 3.16 -9.12
CA TYR A 135 10.78 4.21 -9.08
C TYR A 135 11.58 4.33 -10.38
N TRP A 136 11.78 3.24 -11.10
CA TRP A 136 12.56 3.23 -12.33
C TRP A 136 11.92 4.01 -13.48
N LEU A 137 10.61 4.35 -13.39
CA LEU A 137 9.96 5.28 -14.33
C LEU A 137 10.59 6.67 -14.27
N VAL A 138 11.04 7.12 -13.10
CA VAL A 138 11.70 8.43 -12.93
C VAL A 138 13.01 8.51 -13.71
N ARG A 139 13.62 7.37 -14.03
CA ARG A 139 14.86 7.31 -14.82
C ARG A 139 14.65 7.43 -16.33
N GLU A 140 13.41 7.32 -16.80
CA GLU A 140 13.11 7.42 -18.23
C GLU A 140 13.15 8.89 -18.67
N PRO A 141 14.07 9.27 -19.57
CA PRO A 141 14.28 10.68 -19.92
C PRO A 141 13.03 11.34 -20.50
N GLY A 142 12.52 12.36 -19.84
CA GLY A 142 11.40 13.19 -20.32
C GLY A 142 10.04 12.52 -20.27
N ILE A 143 9.90 11.37 -19.61
CA ILE A 143 8.63 10.70 -19.40
C ILE A 143 7.63 11.61 -18.69
N LYS A 144 6.38 11.53 -19.09
CA LYS A 144 5.25 12.16 -18.41
C LYS A 144 4.29 11.08 -17.93
N ILE A 145 4.33 10.80 -16.62
CA ILE A 145 3.45 9.81 -16.02
C ILE A 145 1.99 10.24 -16.11
N ARG A 146 1.08 9.26 -16.08
CA ARG A 146 -0.38 9.47 -16.08
C ARG A 146 -0.85 10.39 -17.23
N SER A 147 -0.30 10.21 -18.41
CA SER A 147 -0.62 10.98 -19.61
C SER A 147 -0.45 10.12 -20.87
N SER A 148 -0.88 10.64 -22.03
CA SER A 148 -0.67 10.03 -23.36
C SER A 148 0.79 10.13 -23.85
N ASP A 149 1.74 10.12 -22.92
CA ASP A 149 3.15 9.98 -23.24
C ASP A 149 3.44 8.55 -23.74
N PRO A 150 3.99 8.37 -24.95
CA PRO A 150 4.14 7.04 -25.54
C PRO A 150 5.13 6.14 -24.80
N VAL A 151 6.07 6.71 -24.02
CA VAL A 151 7.00 5.93 -23.19
C VAL A 151 6.26 5.39 -21.97
N TYR A 152 5.44 6.24 -21.33
CA TYR A 152 4.63 5.83 -20.19
C TYR A 152 3.58 4.78 -20.60
N GLU A 153 2.83 5.04 -21.67
CA GLU A 153 1.85 4.09 -22.21
C GLU A 153 2.47 2.73 -22.50
N LYS A 154 3.67 2.72 -23.10
CA LYS A 154 4.39 1.46 -23.40
C LYS A 154 4.71 0.67 -22.14
N HIS A 155 5.17 1.31 -21.06
CA HIS A 155 5.46 0.63 -19.80
C HIS A 155 4.20 0.09 -19.12
N VAL A 156 3.10 0.85 -19.14
CA VAL A 156 1.80 0.40 -18.64
C VAL A 156 1.29 -0.81 -19.44
N GLU A 157 1.40 -0.78 -20.78
CA GLU A 157 1.02 -1.90 -21.63
C GLU A 157 1.86 -3.15 -21.34
N ASP A 158 3.17 -2.99 -21.12
CA ASP A 158 4.07 -4.11 -20.78
C ASP A 158 3.64 -4.76 -19.46
N PHE A 159 3.38 -3.96 -18.42
CA PHE A 159 2.93 -4.44 -17.12
C PHE A 159 1.55 -5.13 -17.22
N PHE A 160 0.56 -4.49 -17.84
CA PHE A 160 -0.79 -5.06 -17.96
C PHE A 160 -0.82 -6.31 -18.86
N SER A 161 0.08 -6.41 -19.82
CA SER A 161 0.23 -7.62 -20.66
C SER A 161 0.73 -8.84 -19.89
N VAL A 162 1.35 -8.64 -18.73
CA VAL A 162 1.73 -9.71 -17.80
C VAL A 162 0.63 -9.96 -16.76
N LEU A 163 0.11 -8.89 -16.14
CA LEU A 163 -0.89 -8.97 -15.07
C LEU A 163 -2.23 -9.55 -15.54
N PHE A 164 -2.80 -9.01 -16.62
CA PHE A 164 -4.17 -9.33 -17.00
C PHE A 164 -4.40 -10.76 -17.50
N PRO A 165 -3.46 -11.42 -18.20
CA PRO A 165 -3.61 -12.84 -18.49
C PRO A 165 -3.74 -13.72 -17.25
N LEU A 166 -3.14 -13.35 -16.12
CA LEU A 166 -3.27 -14.04 -14.85
C LEU A 166 -4.67 -13.89 -14.23
N LEU A 167 -5.29 -12.72 -14.41
CA LEU A 167 -6.58 -12.36 -13.78
C LEU A 167 -7.79 -12.63 -14.69
N ARG A 168 -7.63 -12.60 -16.01
CA ARG A 168 -8.72 -12.80 -16.98
C ARG A 168 -9.54 -14.07 -16.75
N PRO A 169 -8.96 -15.23 -16.35
CA PRO A 169 -9.74 -16.43 -16.03
C PRO A 169 -10.69 -16.26 -14.84
N TYR A 170 -10.43 -15.27 -13.97
CA TYR A 170 -11.20 -14.99 -12.75
C TYR A 170 -12.24 -13.89 -12.93
N LEU A 171 -12.40 -13.33 -14.13
CA LEU A 171 -13.52 -12.45 -14.45
C LEU A 171 -14.85 -13.20 -14.28
N TYR A 172 -15.87 -12.52 -13.76
CA TYR A 172 -17.19 -13.09 -13.53
C TYR A 172 -17.78 -13.73 -14.79
N ILE A 173 -17.66 -13.03 -15.91
CA ILE A 173 -18.09 -13.50 -17.24
C ILE A 173 -17.38 -14.77 -17.70
N ASN A 174 -16.21 -15.10 -17.15
CA ASN A 174 -15.41 -16.29 -17.43
C ASN A 174 -15.58 -17.38 -16.36
N GLY A 175 -16.50 -17.19 -15.39
CA GLY A 175 -16.75 -18.17 -14.32
C GLY A 175 -16.06 -17.86 -12.99
N GLY A 176 -15.30 -16.78 -12.91
CA GLY A 176 -14.64 -16.30 -11.69
C GLY A 176 -15.53 -15.39 -10.82
N ASN A 177 -14.91 -14.49 -10.10
CA ASN A 177 -15.57 -13.58 -9.15
C ASN A 177 -15.20 -12.10 -9.29
N ILE A 178 -14.33 -11.72 -10.26
CA ILE A 178 -14.03 -10.31 -10.55
C ILE A 178 -15.19 -9.74 -11.37
N ILE A 179 -15.94 -8.80 -10.79
CA ILE A 179 -17.18 -8.25 -11.40
C ILE A 179 -16.95 -6.95 -12.16
N SER A 180 -15.99 -6.13 -11.75
CA SER A 180 -15.70 -4.83 -12.38
C SER A 180 -14.23 -4.44 -12.25
N VAL A 181 -13.79 -3.53 -13.11
CA VAL A 181 -12.40 -3.07 -13.18
C VAL A 181 -12.38 -1.54 -13.22
N GLN A 182 -11.62 -0.93 -12.32
CA GLN A 182 -11.40 0.51 -12.32
C GLN A 182 -10.35 0.91 -13.35
N ILE A 183 -10.55 2.05 -13.96
CA ILE A 183 -9.61 2.71 -14.87
C ILE A 183 -9.02 3.90 -14.13
N GLU A 184 -7.69 3.91 -13.95
CA GLU A 184 -6.95 4.97 -13.24
C GLU A 184 -7.36 5.11 -11.76
N ASN A 185 -7.02 6.20 -11.09
CA ASN A 185 -7.53 6.53 -9.77
C ASN A 185 -7.54 8.05 -9.55
N GLU A 186 -8.71 8.59 -9.17
CA GLU A 186 -8.91 10.02 -8.87
C GLU A 186 -8.20 10.94 -9.87
N TYR A 187 -8.35 10.61 -11.14
CA TYR A 187 -7.65 11.31 -12.21
C TYR A 187 -8.04 12.78 -12.30
N GLY A 188 -9.18 13.14 -11.71
CA GLY A 188 -9.64 14.50 -11.60
C GLY A 188 -8.78 15.44 -10.77
N PHE A 189 -7.91 14.90 -9.94
CA PHE A 189 -6.92 15.64 -9.15
C PHE A 189 -5.55 15.74 -9.82
N PHE A 190 -5.37 15.10 -10.98
CA PHE A 190 -4.10 15.15 -11.69
C PHE A 190 -4.13 16.22 -12.78
N ASP A 191 -3.15 17.12 -12.79
CA ASP A 191 -3.13 18.34 -13.59
C ASP A 191 -3.16 18.10 -15.13
N ALA A 192 -2.72 16.93 -15.58
CA ALA A 192 -2.69 16.63 -17.01
C ALA A 192 -4.08 16.65 -17.66
N CYS A 193 -5.14 16.24 -16.95
CA CYS A 193 -6.53 16.18 -17.46
C CYS A 193 -6.62 15.60 -18.89
N ASP A 194 -5.84 14.56 -19.16
CA ASP A 194 -5.60 13.97 -20.48
C ASP A 194 -6.63 12.89 -20.80
N LYS A 195 -7.66 13.26 -21.58
CA LYS A 195 -8.73 12.33 -21.98
C LYS A 195 -8.27 11.28 -22.98
N ASP A 196 -7.27 11.58 -23.78
CA ASP A 196 -6.71 10.62 -24.74
C ASP A 196 -6.01 9.48 -24.00
N TYR A 197 -5.31 9.80 -22.91
CA TYR A 197 -4.75 8.80 -22.01
C TYR A 197 -5.83 7.90 -21.37
N LEU A 198 -6.90 8.47 -20.80
CA LEU A 198 -7.98 7.67 -20.21
C LEU A 198 -8.64 6.74 -21.24
N LYS A 199 -8.83 7.25 -22.47
CA LYS A 199 -9.38 6.46 -23.56
C LYS A 199 -8.44 5.34 -23.98
N TRP A 200 -7.16 5.64 -24.15
CA TRP A 200 -6.14 4.64 -24.45
C TRP A 200 -6.09 3.54 -23.37
N LEU A 201 -6.13 3.94 -22.10
CA LEU A 201 -6.10 3.00 -20.97
C LEU A 201 -7.36 2.11 -20.95
N LEU A 202 -8.55 2.65 -21.25
CA LEU A 202 -9.77 1.88 -21.44
C LEU A 202 -9.62 0.87 -22.58
N ASP A 203 -9.14 1.31 -23.75
CA ASP A 203 -8.98 0.46 -24.93
C ASP A 203 -7.96 -0.67 -24.65
N LEU A 204 -6.90 -0.39 -23.92
CA LEU A 204 -5.94 -1.40 -23.43
C LEU A 204 -6.63 -2.44 -22.53
N ASN A 205 -7.41 -1.99 -21.54
CA ASN A 205 -8.14 -2.87 -20.63
C ASN A 205 -9.14 -3.75 -21.40
N ARG A 206 -9.93 -3.17 -22.31
CA ARG A 206 -10.88 -3.91 -23.17
C ARG A 206 -10.18 -4.96 -24.02
N ARG A 207 -9.07 -4.62 -24.63
CA ARG A 207 -8.27 -5.55 -25.44
C ARG A 207 -7.76 -6.75 -24.66
N LEU A 208 -7.34 -6.55 -23.40
CA LEU A 208 -6.73 -7.60 -22.58
C LEU A 208 -7.76 -8.39 -21.76
N LEU A 209 -8.81 -7.74 -21.25
CA LEU A 209 -9.80 -8.36 -20.36
C LEU A 209 -11.13 -8.64 -21.06
N GLY A 210 -11.58 -7.80 -21.99
CA GLY A 210 -12.81 -7.96 -22.76
C GLY A 210 -13.72 -6.73 -22.72
N GLU A 211 -14.55 -6.58 -23.76
CA GLU A 211 -15.51 -5.48 -23.91
C GLU A 211 -16.71 -5.58 -22.95
N GLU A 212 -17.01 -6.79 -22.46
CA GLU A 212 -18.19 -7.08 -21.63
C GLU A 212 -17.96 -6.82 -20.13
N VAL A 213 -16.76 -6.39 -19.74
CA VAL A 213 -16.42 -6.04 -18.36
C VAL A 213 -16.97 -4.67 -18.03
N VAL A 214 -17.54 -4.50 -16.83
CA VAL A 214 -17.94 -3.18 -16.34
C VAL A 214 -16.69 -2.41 -15.91
N TYR A 215 -16.38 -1.34 -16.66
CA TYR A 215 -15.31 -0.41 -16.33
C TYR A 215 -15.86 0.85 -15.66
N PHE A 216 -15.16 1.34 -14.63
CA PHE A 216 -15.58 2.53 -13.90
C PHE A 216 -14.39 3.42 -13.54
N THR A 217 -14.65 4.70 -13.28
CA THR A 217 -13.72 5.66 -12.68
C THR A 217 -14.22 6.07 -11.29
N VAL A 218 -13.34 6.61 -10.46
CA VAL A 218 -13.66 7.21 -9.17
C VAL A 218 -13.05 8.59 -9.07
N ASP A 219 -13.84 9.57 -8.62
CA ASP A 219 -13.41 10.93 -8.34
C ASP A 219 -14.28 11.54 -7.24
N THR A 220 -13.76 12.54 -6.53
CA THR A 220 -14.59 13.29 -5.58
C THR A 220 -15.80 13.93 -6.29
N PRO A 221 -17.00 14.01 -5.64
CA PRO A 221 -18.21 14.53 -6.26
C PRO A 221 -18.16 16.05 -6.42
N ALA A 222 -17.24 16.52 -7.24
CA ALA A 222 -17.04 17.91 -7.61
C ALA A 222 -16.86 18.08 -9.11
N ASP A 223 -17.36 19.20 -9.64
CA ASP A 223 -17.37 19.44 -11.09
C ASP A 223 -15.96 19.45 -11.69
N TYR A 224 -14.98 20.02 -11.01
CA TYR A 224 -13.60 20.07 -11.48
C TYR A 224 -12.96 18.67 -11.57
N ALA A 225 -13.24 17.81 -10.60
CA ALA A 225 -12.69 16.46 -10.57
C ALA A 225 -13.35 15.55 -11.61
N LEU A 226 -14.67 15.42 -11.60
CA LEU A 226 -15.40 14.59 -12.55
C LEU A 226 -15.24 15.07 -14.01
N LYS A 227 -15.02 16.36 -14.23
CA LYS A 227 -14.73 16.89 -15.57
C LYS A 227 -13.45 16.29 -16.15
N CYS A 228 -12.40 16.13 -15.35
CA CYS A 228 -11.13 15.54 -15.79
C CYS A 228 -11.07 14.03 -15.58
N GLY A 229 -11.61 13.51 -14.49
CA GLY A 229 -11.50 12.09 -14.12
C GLY A 229 -12.47 11.17 -14.87
N SER A 230 -13.67 11.63 -15.28
CA SER A 230 -14.64 10.77 -15.95
C SER A 230 -14.44 10.70 -17.47
N LEU A 231 -14.87 9.61 -18.08
CA LEU A 231 -14.96 9.43 -19.54
C LEU A 231 -16.32 8.81 -19.92
N ALA A 232 -17.41 9.41 -19.39
CA ALA A 232 -18.76 8.95 -19.71
C ALA A 232 -19.14 9.31 -21.15
N PRO A 233 -19.92 8.46 -21.87
CA PRO A 233 -20.52 7.22 -21.37
C PRO A 233 -19.63 5.98 -21.47
N GLU A 234 -18.40 6.07 -21.99
CA GLU A 234 -17.52 4.93 -22.26
C GLU A 234 -17.05 4.22 -21.00
N ILE A 235 -16.83 4.97 -19.90
CA ILE A 235 -16.50 4.46 -18.56
C ILE A 235 -17.53 5.01 -17.58
N TYR A 236 -18.07 4.15 -16.71
CA TYR A 236 -19.07 4.57 -15.72
C TYR A 236 -18.41 5.38 -14.58
N PRO A 237 -18.78 6.66 -14.38
CA PRO A 237 -18.21 7.47 -13.31
C PRO A 237 -18.85 7.11 -11.97
N THR A 238 -18.03 6.87 -10.96
CA THR A 238 -18.42 6.72 -9.56
C THR A 238 -17.81 7.83 -8.73
N VAL A 239 -18.24 7.97 -7.48
CA VAL A 239 -17.75 9.02 -6.60
C VAL A 239 -17.21 8.44 -5.30
N ASP A 240 -16.41 9.26 -4.60
CA ASP A 240 -15.88 8.99 -3.26
C ASP A 240 -16.29 10.11 -2.29
N PHE A 241 -16.66 9.75 -1.09
CA PHE A 241 -16.91 10.70 -0.01
C PHE A 241 -17.03 10.01 1.35
N GLY A 242 -16.64 10.72 2.41
CA GLY A 242 -16.83 10.31 3.81
C GLY A 242 -18.22 10.62 4.36
N VAL A 243 -18.30 10.80 5.67
CA VAL A 243 -19.54 11.10 6.40
C VAL A 243 -20.19 12.41 5.93
N ARG A 244 -21.38 12.30 5.35
CA ARG A 244 -22.20 13.43 4.88
C ARG A 244 -23.61 12.99 4.49
N ASP A 245 -24.49 13.94 4.19
CA ASP A 245 -25.70 13.62 3.42
C ASP A 245 -25.30 13.29 1.98
N PRO A 246 -25.68 12.13 1.42
CA PRO A 246 -25.21 11.70 0.10
C PRO A 246 -25.94 12.36 -1.09
N THR A 247 -26.98 13.16 -0.85
CA THR A 247 -27.86 13.69 -1.89
C THR A 247 -27.11 14.49 -2.95
N ASP A 248 -26.25 15.42 -2.54
CA ASP A 248 -25.49 16.26 -3.46
C ASP A 248 -24.42 15.46 -4.22
N ALA A 249 -23.83 14.47 -3.57
CA ALA A 249 -22.86 13.58 -4.20
C ALA A 249 -23.52 12.75 -5.32
N TRP A 250 -24.72 12.22 -5.07
CA TRP A 250 -25.50 11.53 -6.11
C TRP A 250 -25.92 12.45 -7.26
N ALA A 251 -26.33 13.67 -6.94
CA ALA A 251 -26.67 14.65 -7.97
C ALA A 251 -25.46 14.95 -8.88
N MET A 252 -24.27 15.06 -8.28
CA MET A 252 -23.04 15.28 -9.03
C MET A 252 -22.63 14.05 -9.85
N GLN A 253 -22.70 12.83 -9.29
CA GLN A 253 -22.46 11.60 -10.05
C GLN A 253 -23.39 11.52 -11.26
N MET A 254 -24.71 11.69 -11.06
CA MET A 254 -25.70 11.60 -12.14
C MET A 254 -25.56 12.69 -13.20
N LYS A 255 -25.06 13.88 -12.85
CA LYS A 255 -24.73 14.93 -13.82
C LYS A 255 -23.75 14.43 -14.90
N TYR A 256 -22.82 13.58 -14.53
CA TYR A 256 -21.81 13.02 -15.44
C TYR A 256 -22.20 11.66 -16.00
N ALA A 257 -22.77 10.78 -15.19
CA ALA A 257 -23.20 9.45 -15.61
C ALA A 257 -24.45 9.48 -16.52
N GLY A 258 -25.29 10.51 -16.40
CA GLY A 258 -26.60 10.57 -17.03
C GLY A 258 -27.61 9.67 -16.36
N ASN A 259 -27.42 8.37 -16.38
CA ASN A 259 -28.20 7.35 -15.67
C ASN A 259 -27.28 6.21 -15.20
N GLY A 260 -27.69 5.45 -14.19
CA GLY A 260 -26.96 4.30 -13.67
C GLY A 260 -27.08 4.14 -12.16
N PRO A 261 -26.42 3.13 -11.58
CA PRO A 261 -26.41 2.89 -10.15
C PRO A 261 -25.69 4.02 -9.39
N LYS A 262 -26.21 4.37 -8.21
CA LYS A 262 -25.48 5.22 -7.27
C LYS A 262 -24.35 4.42 -6.66
N VAL A 263 -23.12 4.92 -6.75
CA VAL A 263 -21.92 4.19 -6.27
C VAL A 263 -20.98 5.12 -5.53
N ASN A 264 -20.75 4.82 -4.25
CA ASN A 264 -19.64 5.37 -3.48
C ASN A 264 -18.50 4.36 -3.49
N SER A 265 -17.48 4.61 -4.30
CA SER A 265 -16.34 3.69 -4.48
C SER A 265 -15.28 3.82 -3.41
N GLU A 266 -15.30 4.90 -2.62
CA GLU A 266 -14.49 5.06 -1.41
C GLU A 266 -15.29 5.81 -0.35
N PHE A 267 -15.94 5.05 0.52
CA PHE A 267 -16.61 5.57 1.71
C PHE A 267 -15.67 5.46 2.90
N TYR A 268 -15.25 6.60 3.45
CA TYR A 268 -14.18 6.69 4.45
C TYR A 268 -14.69 6.46 5.89
N PRO A 269 -14.43 5.28 6.52
CA PRO A 269 -14.80 5.02 7.91
C PRO A 269 -13.80 5.59 8.92
N GLY A 270 -12.68 6.08 8.46
CA GLY A 270 -11.57 6.72 9.15
C GLY A 270 -10.78 7.57 8.17
N TRP A 271 -9.49 7.75 8.40
CA TRP A 271 -8.59 8.49 7.51
C TRP A 271 -7.14 8.03 7.66
N LEU A 272 -6.30 8.40 6.70
CA LEU A 272 -4.86 8.22 6.75
C LEU A 272 -4.20 9.09 7.84
N ASP A 273 -3.03 8.69 8.29
CA ASP A 273 -2.18 9.46 9.20
C ASP A 273 -0.85 9.81 8.54
N HIS A 274 -0.23 10.89 9.01
CA HIS A 274 1.17 11.18 8.76
C HIS A 274 1.97 11.15 10.07
N TRP A 275 3.30 10.98 9.97
CA TRP A 275 4.14 11.20 11.12
C TRP A 275 4.00 12.63 11.64
N GLN A 276 4.05 12.82 12.96
CA GLN A 276 3.96 14.11 13.66
C GLN A 276 2.54 14.72 13.74
N GLU A 277 1.51 13.94 13.47
CA GLU A 277 0.12 14.38 13.67
C GLU A 277 -0.66 13.42 14.58
N ALA A 278 -1.85 13.82 15.02
CA ALA A 278 -2.71 12.98 15.82
C ALA A 278 -3.39 11.92 14.93
N HIS A 279 -3.63 10.72 15.47
CA HIS A 279 -4.37 9.67 14.80
C HIS A 279 -5.80 10.11 14.47
N HIS A 280 -6.20 9.98 13.21
CA HIS A 280 -7.52 10.33 12.73
C HIS A 280 -8.57 9.32 13.18
N LYS A 281 -9.71 9.82 13.66
CA LYS A 281 -10.85 8.97 14.08
C LYS A 281 -12.16 9.51 13.55
N VAL A 282 -13.04 8.62 13.12
CA VAL A 282 -14.39 8.94 12.69
C VAL A 282 -15.40 8.17 13.51
N ASP A 283 -16.43 8.87 14.01
CA ASP A 283 -17.47 8.27 14.86
C ASP A 283 -18.26 7.18 14.11
N ALA A 284 -18.36 6.00 14.72
CA ALA A 284 -18.98 4.82 14.12
C ALA A 284 -20.49 4.99 13.84
N HIS A 285 -21.20 5.78 14.65
CA HIS A 285 -22.64 6.05 14.44
C HIS A 285 -22.85 7.00 13.27
N GLN A 286 -21.98 8.00 13.08
CA GLN A 286 -22.03 8.87 11.90
C GLN A 286 -21.78 8.08 10.60
N ILE A 287 -20.86 7.12 10.64
CA ILE A 287 -20.63 6.17 9.53
C ILE A 287 -21.91 5.38 9.27
N ALA A 288 -22.52 4.80 10.31
CA ALA A 288 -23.74 3.99 10.18
C ALA A 288 -24.92 4.81 9.64
N ASP A 289 -25.10 6.05 10.10
CA ASP A 289 -26.16 6.95 9.62
C ASP A 289 -26.01 7.30 8.13
N THR A 290 -24.77 7.56 7.69
CA THR A 290 -24.49 7.84 6.28
C THR A 290 -24.69 6.58 5.43
N LEU A 291 -24.21 5.42 5.91
CA LEU A 291 -24.40 4.13 5.26
C LEU A 291 -25.89 3.79 5.10
N ASP A 292 -26.69 3.96 6.15
CA ASP A 292 -28.14 3.68 6.14
C ASP A 292 -28.84 4.52 5.05
N LYS A 293 -28.51 5.81 4.93
CA LYS A 293 -29.03 6.69 3.87
C LYS A 293 -28.63 6.22 2.46
N MET A 294 -27.41 5.72 2.28
CA MET A 294 -26.94 5.19 0.99
C MET A 294 -27.67 3.90 0.63
N LEU A 295 -27.78 2.96 1.58
CA LEU A 295 -28.43 1.66 1.34
C LEU A 295 -29.95 1.81 1.13
N ALA A 296 -30.59 2.77 1.81
CA ALA A 296 -32.02 3.06 1.64
C ALA A 296 -32.41 3.48 0.20
N VAL A 297 -31.46 3.97 -0.59
CA VAL A 297 -31.66 4.32 -2.01
C VAL A 297 -31.02 3.31 -2.96
N ASN A 298 -30.75 2.10 -2.51
CA ASN A 298 -30.11 1.01 -3.25
C ASN A 298 -28.73 1.38 -3.83
N ALA A 299 -27.96 2.24 -3.17
CA ALA A 299 -26.61 2.52 -3.60
C ALA A 299 -25.67 1.33 -3.35
N SER A 300 -24.68 1.14 -4.20
CA SER A 300 -23.55 0.28 -3.91
C SER A 300 -22.44 1.08 -3.22
N VAL A 301 -21.78 0.46 -2.24
CA VAL A 301 -20.85 1.14 -1.35
C VAL A 301 -19.58 0.30 -1.20
N ASN A 302 -18.42 0.96 -1.22
CA ASN A 302 -17.15 0.37 -0.83
C ASN A 302 -16.53 1.16 0.32
N PHE A 303 -16.26 0.50 1.44
CA PHE A 303 -15.51 1.11 2.55
C PHE A 303 -14.02 1.20 2.21
N TYR A 304 -13.47 2.38 2.24
CA TYR A 304 -12.05 2.62 2.10
C TYR A 304 -11.47 3.25 3.38
N MET A 305 -10.74 2.56 4.22
CA MET A 305 -10.43 1.13 4.22
C MET A 305 -11.44 0.35 5.06
N TYR A 306 -11.72 -0.90 4.72
CA TYR A 306 -12.37 -1.83 5.66
C TYR A 306 -11.35 -2.55 6.53
N PHE A 307 -10.19 -2.86 5.94
CA PHE A 307 -8.98 -3.34 6.58
C PHE A 307 -7.79 -2.60 5.98
N GLY A 308 -7.12 -1.78 6.77
CA GLY A 308 -5.96 -1.01 6.32
C GLY A 308 -4.68 -1.84 6.29
N GLY A 309 -4.35 -2.48 7.41
CA GLY A 309 -3.14 -3.30 7.52
C GLY A 309 -1.86 -2.49 7.73
N THR A 310 -0.76 -2.97 7.20
CA THR A 310 0.60 -2.44 7.44
C THR A 310 1.30 -2.08 6.13
N ASN A 311 1.91 -0.92 6.07
CA ASN A 311 2.87 -0.55 5.02
C ASN A 311 4.22 -1.24 5.31
N HIS A 312 4.31 -2.53 4.97
CA HIS A 312 5.49 -3.33 5.27
C HIS A 312 6.76 -2.77 4.62
N HIS A 313 7.91 -3.07 5.19
CA HIS A 313 9.21 -2.63 4.69
C HIS A 313 9.33 -1.09 4.63
N PHE A 314 9.50 -0.52 3.46
CA PHE A 314 9.66 0.91 3.18
C PHE A 314 8.56 1.44 2.25
N PHE A 315 7.44 0.72 2.10
CA PHE A 315 6.43 1.04 1.10
C PHE A 315 5.43 2.11 1.53
N ALA A 316 5.49 2.62 2.77
CA ALA A 316 4.76 3.82 3.13
C ALA A 316 5.16 4.98 2.21
N GLY A 317 4.18 5.67 1.67
CA GLY A 317 4.36 6.83 0.81
C GLY A 317 4.47 8.12 1.59
N ALA A 318 4.09 9.22 0.93
CA ALA A 318 4.00 10.55 1.53
C ALA A 318 2.95 11.38 0.80
N ASN A 319 2.36 12.36 1.49
CA ASN A 319 1.63 13.46 0.88
C ASN A 319 2.51 14.73 0.85
N GLY A 320 2.22 15.65 -0.03
CA GLY A 320 2.96 16.89 -0.08
C GLY A 320 2.77 17.68 -1.35
N ASP A 321 3.33 18.88 -1.29
CA ASP A 321 3.42 19.81 -2.40
C ASP A 321 4.79 20.51 -2.38
N HIS A 322 4.98 21.57 -3.17
CA HIS A 322 6.21 22.36 -3.18
C HIS A 322 6.61 22.96 -1.82
N SER A 323 5.67 23.07 -0.88
CA SER A 323 5.86 23.77 0.40
C SER A 323 5.86 22.85 1.61
N SER A 324 5.37 21.63 1.47
CA SER A 324 5.21 20.67 2.57
C SER A 324 5.49 19.25 2.14
N TYR A 325 5.99 18.44 3.06
CA TYR A 325 6.19 17.01 2.89
C TYR A 325 5.80 16.28 4.17
N GLN A 326 4.87 15.34 4.05
CA GLN A 326 4.30 14.59 5.16
C GLN A 326 4.38 13.09 4.84
N SER A 327 5.35 12.40 5.45
CA SER A 327 5.52 10.96 5.25
C SER A 327 4.50 10.16 6.05
N ASP A 328 4.01 9.07 5.44
CA ASP A 328 3.03 8.18 6.04
C ASP A 328 3.69 7.21 7.04
N PRO A 329 3.00 6.82 8.14
CA PRO A 329 3.53 5.86 9.09
C PRO A 329 3.49 4.42 8.54
N THR A 330 4.12 3.52 9.27
CA THR A 330 4.13 2.09 8.95
C THR A 330 2.75 1.46 9.11
N SER A 331 2.01 1.81 10.16
CA SER A 331 0.62 1.36 10.32
C SER A 331 -0.28 2.07 9.32
N TYR A 332 -1.10 1.31 8.64
CA TYR A 332 -2.22 1.83 7.84
C TYR A 332 -3.55 1.45 8.50
N ASP A 333 -3.62 1.60 9.83
CA ASP A 333 -4.81 1.26 10.64
C ASP A 333 -6.08 1.96 10.10
N TYR A 334 -5.96 3.24 9.73
CA TYR A 334 -7.02 4.02 9.08
C TYR A 334 -8.26 4.24 9.96
N ASP A 335 -8.23 3.89 11.25
CA ASP A 335 -9.41 3.78 12.11
C ASP A 335 -10.51 2.92 11.43
N ALA A 336 -10.09 1.87 10.74
CA ALA A 336 -10.94 1.01 9.93
C ALA A 336 -11.84 0.09 10.80
N PRO A 337 -12.89 -0.52 10.20
CA PRO A 337 -13.72 -1.52 10.91
C PRO A 337 -12.93 -2.74 11.41
N LEU A 338 -11.87 -3.14 10.73
CA LEU A 338 -10.89 -4.11 11.21
C LEU A 338 -9.59 -3.39 11.56
N THR A 339 -9.01 -3.69 12.72
CA THR A 339 -7.71 -3.13 13.16
C THR A 339 -6.57 -3.54 12.24
N GLU A 340 -5.36 -2.97 12.42
CA GLU A 340 -4.13 -3.39 11.72
C GLU A 340 -3.87 -4.90 11.84
N ALA A 341 -4.21 -5.52 12.99
CA ALA A 341 -4.15 -6.96 13.22
C ALA A 341 -5.34 -7.74 12.61
N ALA A 342 -6.24 -7.08 11.91
CA ALA A 342 -7.50 -7.60 11.39
C ALA A 342 -8.51 -8.03 12.48
N ASP A 343 -8.50 -7.43 13.66
CA ASP A 343 -9.49 -7.68 14.70
C ASP A 343 -10.76 -6.88 14.48
N MET A 344 -11.91 -7.52 14.71
CA MET A 344 -13.23 -6.90 14.61
C MET A 344 -13.41 -5.88 15.74
N THR A 345 -13.71 -4.63 15.37
CA THR A 345 -13.93 -3.51 16.30
C THR A 345 -15.41 -3.30 16.63
N GLU A 346 -15.70 -2.36 17.53
CA GLU A 346 -17.07 -1.87 17.74
C GLU A 346 -17.64 -1.25 16.46
N LYS A 347 -16.84 -0.51 15.72
CA LYS A 347 -17.20 0.07 14.41
C LYS A 347 -17.63 -1.02 13.41
N TRP A 348 -16.91 -2.14 13.36
CA TRP A 348 -17.29 -3.31 12.57
C TRP A 348 -18.68 -3.82 12.94
N ALA A 349 -18.99 -3.94 14.25
CA ALA A 349 -20.29 -4.43 14.71
C ALA A 349 -21.44 -3.48 14.34
N ILE A 350 -21.26 -2.17 14.52
CA ILE A 350 -22.25 -1.14 14.19
C ILE A 350 -22.54 -1.11 12.68
N ILE A 351 -21.50 -1.17 11.84
CA ILE A 351 -21.61 -1.24 10.37
C ILE A 351 -22.37 -2.51 9.96
N ARG A 352 -22.01 -3.66 10.51
CA ARG A 352 -22.66 -4.94 10.25
C ARG A 352 -24.16 -4.90 10.58
N ASP A 353 -24.52 -4.35 11.73
CA ASP A 353 -25.91 -4.25 12.15
C ASP A 353 -26.72 -3.30 11.25
N THR A 354 -26.08 -2.29 10.68
CA THR A 354 -26.69 -1.41 9.67
C THR A 354 -26.91 -2.15 8.36
N ILE A 355 -25.92 -2.89 7.86
CA ILE A 355 -26.02 -3.69 6.63
C ILE A 355 -27.10 -4.78 6.78
N ALA A 356 -27.24 -5.40 7.97
CA ALA A 356 -28.20 -6.45 8.26
C ALA A 356 -29.68 -6.03 8.07
N LYS A 357 -29.96 -4.73 8.03
CA LYS A 357 -31.32 -4.21 7.72
C LYS A 357 -31.69 -4.42 6.25
N TYR A 358 -30.69 -4.57 5.37
CA TYR A 358 -30.86 -4.59 3.90
C TYR A 358 -30.44 -5.92 3.27
N PHE A 359 -29.43 -6.60 3.84
CA PHE A 359 -28.81 -7.79 3.26
C PHE A 359 -28.64 -8.92 4.28
N PRO A 360 -28.68 -10.18 3.84
CA PRO A 360 -28.36 -11.32 4.69
C PRO A 360 -26.86 -11.31 5.05
N ILE A 361 -26.55 -11.64 6.30
CA ILE A 361 -25.18 -11.67 6.82
C ILE A 361 -24.62 -13.09 6.79
N ALA A 362 -23.43 -13.27 6.26
CA ALA A 362 -22.70 -14.53 6.31
C ALA A 362 -22.36 -14.95 7.76
N GLN A 363 -22.16 -16.25 7.97
CA GLN A 363 -21.89 -16.84 9.28
C GLN A 363 -20.70 -17.81 9.19
N TRP A 364 -19.54 -17.31 8.82
CA TRP A 364 -18.31 -18.12 8.81
C TRP A 364 -17.76 -18.24 10.24
N PRO A 365 -17.18 -19.42 10.62
CA PRO A 365 -16.48 -19.53 11.90
C PRO A 365 -15.23 -18.63 11.88
N VAL A 366 -15.25 -17.59 12.72
CA VAL A 366 -14.15 -16.62 12.85
C VAL A 366 -14.24 -15.92 14.20
N GLU A 367 -13.10 -15.63 14.77
CA GLU A 367 -12.91 -14.84 15.99
C GLU A 367 -11.70 -13.91 15.81
N ASN A 368 -11.51 -12.98 16.72
CA ASN A 368 -10.30 -12.16 16.73
C ASN A 368 -9.10 -13.04 17.08
N ASP A 369 -7.98 -12.76 16.42
CA ASP A 369 -6.75 -13.46 16.71
C ASP A 369 -6.20 -13.02 18.07
N PRO A 370 -5.74 -13.95 18.93
CA PRO A 370 -5.19 -13.56 20.21
C PRO A 370 -3.92 -12.72 20.02
N ALA A 371 -3.78 -11.69 20.84
CA ALA A 371 -2.53 -10.96 20.99
C ALA A 371 -1.88 -11.30 22.34
N LYS A 372 -0.55 -11.21 22.42
CA LYS A 372 0.20 -11.56 23.63
C LYS A 372 1.35 -10.60 23.87
N ALA A 373 1.53 -10.20 25.12
CA ALA A 373 2.75 -9.55 25.58
C ALA A 373 3.84 -10.61 25.85
N TYR A 374 5.00 -10.46 25.22
CA TYR A 374 6.19 -11.24 25.58
C TYR A 374 7.07 -10.47 26.59
N GLY A 375 6.68 -9.22 26.92
CA GLY A 375 7.31 -8.39 27.93
C GLY A 375 8.61 -7.75 27.47
N ASP A 376 9.43 -7.41 28.47
CA ASP A 376 10.67 -6.68 28.26
C ASP A 376 11.76 -7.54 27.63
N VAL A 377 12.42 -7.00 26.63
CA VAL A 377 13.54 -7.62 25.93
C VAL A 377 14.76 -6.70 26.03
N LYS A 378 15.84 -7.23 26.57
CA LYS A 378 17.09 -6.49 26.70
C LYS A 378 17.93 -6.62 25.43
N ILE A 379 18.37 -5.50 24.89
CA ILE A 379 19.39 -5.48 23.85
C ILE A 379 20.72 -5.95 24.45
N THR A 380 21.39 -6.85 23.76
CA THR A 380 22.63 -7.50 24.27
C THR A 380 23.84 -7.26 23.38
N GLU A 381 23.63 -6.78 22.16
CA GLU A 381 24.68 -6.62 21.18
C GLU A 381 24.42 -5.39 20.32
N SER A 382 25.49 -4.75 19.88
CA SER A 382 25.40 -3.64 18.91
C SER A 382 26.59 -3.60 17.98
N VAL A 383 26.46 -2.83 16.89
CA VAL A 383 27.55 -2.48 15.97
C VAL A 383 27.19 -1.19 15.24
N SER A 384 28.18 -0.29 15.08
CA SER A 384 28.00 0.92 14.30
C SER A 384 27.75 0.59 12.82
N LEU A 385 26.90 1.37 12.16
CA LEU A 385 26.72 1.32 10.70
C LEU A 385 28.08 1.39 9.99
N PHE A 386 28.97 2.30 10.43
CA PHE A 386 30.25 2.55 9.78
C PHE A 386 31.21 1.35 9.86
N ASP A 387 31.10 0.54 10.93
CA ASP A 387 31.89 -0.69 11.10
C ASP A 387 31.31 -1.87 10.30
N THR A 388 30.01 -1.83 9.96
CA THR A 388 29.30 -2.93 9.30
C THR A 388 28.76 -2.57 7.90
N LEU A 389 29.10 -1.38 7.40
CA LEU A 389 28.60 -0.89 6.10
C LEU A 389 28.72 -1.92 4.95
N PRO A 390 29.84 -2.66 4.79
CA PRO A 390 29.96 -3.65 3.72
C PRO A 390 28.94 -4.81 3.81
N ALA A 391 28.38 -5.07 5.01
CA ALA A 391 27.39 -6.14 5.21
C ALA A 391 25.96 -5.72 4.82
N VAL A 392 25.68 -4.42 4.82
CA VAL A 392 24.35 -3.86 4.52
C VAL A 392 24.34 -3.05 3.22
N ALA A 393 25.49 -2.66 2.71
CA ALA A 393 25.61 -1.96 1.44
C ALA A 393 25.29 -2.88 0.26
N GLY A 394 24.53 -2.35 -0.67
CA GLY A 394 24.38 -2.90 -2.00
C GLY A 394 25.47 -2.38 -2.95
N ARG A 395 25.03 -1.79 -4.07
CA ARG A 395 25.94 -1.18 -5.05
C ARG A 395 26.62 0.05 -4.46
N CYS A 396 27.95 0.17 -4.66
CA CYS A 396 28.73 1.37 -4.38
C CYS A 396 29.28 1.97 -5.68
N VAL A 397 29.32 3.30 -5.76
CA VAL A 397 29.73 4.08 -6.93
C VAL A 397 30.59 5.26 -6.47
N LYS A 398 31.59 5.63 -7.27
CA LYS A 398 32.33 6.89 -7.12
C LYS A 398 31.94 7.85 -8.23
N ALA A 399 31.61 9.08 -7.87
CA ALA A 399 31.33 10.14 -8.83
C ALA A 399 31.72 11.50 -8.26
N ASP A 400 31.93 12.48 -9.15
CA ASP A 400 32.27 13.84 -8.72
C ASP A 400 31.12 14.48 -7.96
N LYS A 401 29.88 14.24 -8.40
CA LYS A 401 28.65 14.81 -7.79
C LYS A 401 27.80 13.75 -7.10
N PRO A 402 27.02 14.14 -6.08
CA PRO A 402 26.01 13.25 -5.52
C PRO A 402 25.04 12.74 -6.58
N MET A 403 24.60 11.50 -6.43
CA MET A 403 23.63 10.87 -7.31
C MET A 403 22.34 10.58 -6.51
N SER A 404 21.20 10.72 -7.16
CA SER A 404 19.90 10.35 -6.58
C SER A 404 19.77 8.83 -6.37
N PHE A 405 18.78 8.42 -5.58
CA PHE A 405 18.42 6.99 -5.41
C PHE A 405 18.16 6.35 -6.77
N GLU A 406 17.43 7.03 -7.62
CA GLU A 406 17.05 6.55 -8.95
C GLU A 406 18.28 6.39 -9.85
N ALA A 407 19.21 7.35 -9.83
CA ALA A 407 20.47 7.27 -10.58
C ALA A 407 21.38 6.13 -10.06
N LEU A 408 21.30 5.82 -8.76
CA LEU A 408 22.01 4.68 -8.13
C LEU A 408 21.27 3.36 -8.30
N ASP A 409 20.11 3.33 -8.96
CA ASP A 409 19.28 2.14 -9.21
C ASP A 409 18.78 1.49 -7.91
N THR A 410 18.27 2.31 -7.00
CA THR A 410 17.65 1.86 -5.75
C THR A 410 16.31 2.55 -5.51
N ASP A 411 15.38 1.83 -4.91
CA ASP A 411 14.00 2.23 -4.68
C ASP A 411 13.79 2.88 -3.30
N TYR A 412 14.32 2.28 -2.23
CA TYR A 412 14.02 2.65 -0.85
C TYR A 412 15.23 2.47 0.08
N GLY A 413 15.03 2.76 1.36
CA GLY A 413 16.04 2.65 2.40
C GLY A 413 16.89 3.89 2.52
N TYR A 414 18.20 3.72 2.48
CA TYR A 414 19.16 4.79 2.70
C TYR A 414 20.19 4.83 1.57
N VAL A 415 20.77 6.03 1.34
CA VAL A 415 22.00 6.19 0.55
C VAL A 415 23.04 6.87 1.42
N HIS A 416 24.23 6.30 1.47
CA HIS A 416 25.39 6.83 2.14
C HIS A 416 26.28 7.55 1.14
N TYR A 417 26.57 8.83 1.40
CA TYR A 417 27.50 9.68 0.63
C TYR A 417 28.69 10.00 1.53
N LYS A 418 29.90 9.77 1.05
CA LYS A 418 31.13 9.91 1.82
C LYS A 418 32.16 10.75 1.08
N ILE A 419 32.76 11.72 1.78
CA ILE A 419 33.81 12.59 1.26
C ILE A 419 34.70 13.10 2.40
N ASN A 420 35.98 13.33 2.15
CA ASN A 420 36.85 14.01 3.11
C ASN A 420 36.66 15.54 3.03
N THR A 421 36.55 16.22 4.17
CA THR A 421 36.27 17.64 4.23
C THR A 421 37.25 18.39 5.13
N LYS A 422 37.45 19.69 4.80
CA LYS A 422 38.26 20.63 5.62
C LYS A 422 37.49 21.29 6.76
N GLY A 423 36.19 20.93 6.89
CA GLY A 423 35.29 21.64 7.78
C GLY A 423 34.79 22.97 7.21
N GLY A 424 33.78 23.57 7.84
CA GLY A 424 33.12 24.80 7.42
C GLY A 424 31.60 24.70 7.44
N LYS A 425 30.93 25.61 6.75
CA LYS A 425 29.46 25.62 6.64
C LYS A 425 28.99 24.74 5.49
N LEU A 426 28.42 23.61 5.84
CA LEU A 426 27.78 22.69 4.89
C LEU A 426 26.38 23.16 4.54
N SER A 427 26.04 23.17 3.26
CA SER A 427 24.70 23.42 2.76
C SER A 427 24.43 22.64 1.47
N PHE A 428 23.15 22.57 1.10
CA PHE A 428 22.69 21.88 -0.10
C PHE A 428 22.13 22.91 -1.10
N GLN A 429 22.50 22.81 -2.37
CA GLN A 429 22.00 23.72 -3.40
C GLN A 429 20.50 23.54 -3.66
N ASN A 430 20.05 22.29 -3.65
CA ASN A 430 18.65 21.90 -3.74
C ASN A 430 18.28 21.11 -2.49
N LYS A 431 16.97 20.89 -2.29
CA LYS A 431 16.46 20.13 -1.15
C LYS A 431 17.08 18.73 -1.06
N VAL A 432 17.27 18.29 0.17
CA VAL A 432 17.52 16.87 0.48
C VAL A 432 16.19 16.15 0.54
N HIS A 433 16.03 15.08 -0.21
CA HIS A 433 14.83 14.24 -0.21
C HIS A 433 15.13 12.88 0.44
N ASP A 434 14.80 12.60 1.77
CA ASP A 434 13.94 13.51 2.57
C ASP A 434 14.62 13.92 3.90
N ARG A 435 15.44 13.01 4.52
CA ARG A 435 16.12 13.25 5.80
C ARG A 435 17.58 12.86 5.74
N ALA A 436 18.46 13.83 5.93
CA ALA A 436 19.91 13.61 5.92
C ALA A 436 20.49 13.68 7.32
N TYR A 437 21.21 12.65 7.69
CA TYR A 437 22.00 12.56 8.91
C TYR A 437 23.45 12.92 8.57
N ILE A 438 23.93 14.04 9.11
CA ILE A 438 25.24 14.59 8.87
C ILE A 438 26.19 14.12 9.96
N THR A 439 27.16 13.29 9.59
CA THR A 439 28.17 12.80 10.54
C THR A 439 29.58 13.18 10.08
N VAL A 440 30.48 13.46 11.04
CA VAL A 440 31.91 13.63 10.76
C VAL A 440 32.68 12.70 11.69
N ASP A 441 33.60 11.92 11.12
CA ASP A 441 34.33 10.86 11.82
C ASP A 441 33.40 9.95 12.65
N SER A 442 32.29 9.54 12.01
CA SER A 442 31.22 8.68 12.58
C SER A 442 30.43 9.29 13.74
N LYS A 443 30.55 10.59 14.00
CA LYS A 443 29.78 11.30 15.05
C LYS A 443 28.71 12.16 14.41
N LEU A 444 27.45 12.01 14.84
CA LEU A 444 26.36 12.85 14.39
C LEU A 444 26.61 14.31 14.76
N VAL A 445 26.58 15.19 13.77
CA VAL A 445 26.71 16.64 13.91
C VAL A 445 25.33 17.29 13.89
N ASP A 446 24.49 16.92 12.89
CA ASP A 446 23.15 17.50 12.71
C ASP A 446 22.27 16.59 11.84
N ILE A 447 20.98 16.94 11.77
CA ILE A 447 19.97 16.29 10.93
C ILE A 447 19.26 17.36 10.10
N VAL A 448 19.34 17.24 8.78
CA VAL A 448 18.67 18.15 7.83
C VAL A 448 17.42 17.46 7.26
N GLN A 449 16.27 18.11 7.36
CA GLN A 449 15.01 17.65 6.78
C GLN A 449 14.63 18.49 5.56
N ARG A 450 13.91 17.85 4.64
CA ARG A 450 13.42 18.43 3.38
C ARG A 450 12.73 19.79 3.53
N ASP A 451 11.92 19.97 4.59
CA ASP A 451 11.15 21.20 4.82
C ASP A 451 11.76 22.14 5.86
N HIS A 452 12.92 21.76 6.42
CA HIS A 452 13.64 22.49 7.45
C HIS A 452 15.13 22.54 7.16
N GLU A 453 15.48 22.87 5.91
CA GLU A 453 16.87 22.99 5.50
C GLU A 453 17.56 24.18 6.15
N HIS A 454 18.80 23.96 6.56
CA HIS A 454 19.64 24.96 7.19
C HIS A 454 21.12 24.66 6.93
N GLU A 455 21.99 25.65 7.12
CA GLU A 455 23.43 25.47 7.08
C GLU A 455 23.91 24.75 8.34
N VAL A 456 24.84 23.80 8.18
CA VAL A 456 25.40 23.01 9.28
C VAL A 456 26.89 23.31 9.41
N GLU A 457 27.35 23.77 10.59
CA GLU A 457 28.77 23.89 10.88
C GLU A 457 29.37 22.49 11.12
N ILE A 458 30.31 22.09 10.28
CA ILE A 458 30.97 20.79 10.38
C ILE A 458 32.48 20.94 10.64
N PRO A 459 33.09 20.09 11.47
CA PRO A 459 34.55 20.04 11.66
C PRO A 459 35.27 19.47 10.43
N GLU A 460 36.60 19.62 10.38
CA GLU A 460 37.46 18.87 9.46
C GLU A 460 37.40 17.37 9.78
N GLY A 461 37.31 16.51 8.76
CA GLY A 461 37.30 15.06 8.92
C GLY A 461 36.62 14.32 7.77
N MET A 462 36.28 13.08 8.00
CA MET A 462 35.51 12.27 7.08
C MET A 462 34.03 12.60 7.24
N LEU A 463 33.47 13.30 6.24
CA LEU A 463 32.03 13.59 6.18
C LEU A 463 31.29 12.39 5.60
N ASP A 464 30.34 11.87 6.35
CA ASP A 464 29.39 10.86 5.92
C ASP A 464 27.98 11.47 6.01
N ILE A 465 27.28 11.55 4.87
CA ILE A 465 25.89 12.00 4.79
C ILE A 465 25.03 10.78 4.49
N ILE A 466 24.15 10.40 5.41
CA ILE A 466 23.24 9.29 5.22
C ILE A 466 21.85 9.86 4.95
N VAL A 467 21.32 9.65 3.74
CA VAL A 467 19.98 10.14 3.38
C VAL A 467 18.98 9.01 3.41
N GLU A 468 17.90 9.23 4.16
CA GLU A 468 16.72 8.36 4.19
C GLU A 468 15.69 8.81 3.16
N ASN A 469 15.21 7.87 2.33
CA ASN A 469 13.97 8.02 1.59
C ASN A 469 12.81 7.69 2.52
N MET A 470 12.01 8.66 2.92
CA MET A 470 10.89 8.50 3.84
C MET A 470 9.55 8.17 3.16
N GLY A 471 9.56 7.94 1.85
CA GLY A 471 8.42 7.64 0.97
C GLY A 471 8.30 8.68 -0.14
N ARG A 472 8.00 8.23 -1.37
CA ARG A 472 7.69 9.14 -2.47
C ARG A 472 6.28 9.64 -2.35
N ILE A 473 6.07 10.90 -2.75
CA ILE A 473 4.73 11.49 -2.80
C ILE A 473 3.81 10.59 -3.63
N ASN A 474 2.64 10.26 -3.07
CA ASN A 474 1.69 9.32 -3.66
C ASN A 474 0.46 9.99 -4.29
N PHE A 475 0.25 11.31 -4.08
CA PHE A 475 -0.94 12.01 -4.54
C PHE A 475 -0.62 13.45 -4.97
N GLY A 476 -1.33 13.96 -5.98
CA GLY A 476 -1.19 15.33 -6.48
C GLY A 476 -0.21 15.49 -7.64
N GLY A 477 0.09 16.73 -8.00
CA GLY A 477 0.94 17.08 -9.15
C GLY A 477 2.43 16.84 -8.92
N GLU A 478 2.89 16.81 -7.66
CA GLU A 478 4.30 16.75 -7.28
C GLU A 478 4.85 15.31 -7.10
N MET A 479 4.12 14.33 -7.57
CA MET A 479 4.49 12.91 -7.42
C MET A 479 5.81 12.55 -8.11
N PHE A 480 6.13 13.20 -9.22
CA PHE A 480 7.30 12.85 -10.03
C PHE A 480 8.55 13.50 -9.46
N GLU A 481 9.20 12.83 -8.51
CA GLU A 481 10.38 13.32 -7.81
C GLU A 481 11.47 12.26 -7.66
N GLU A 482 12.73 12.72 -7.59
CA GLU A 482 13.87 11.89 -7.19
C GLU A 482 14.13 11.98 -5.69
N LYS A 483 14.78 10.96 -5.12
CA LYS A 483 15.22 10.89 -3.72
C LYS A 483 16.73 11.02 -3.58
N GLY A 484 17.19 11.48 -2.40
CA GLY A 484 18.62 11.66 -2.11
C GLY A 484 19.07 13.12 -2.09
N ILE A 485 20.32 13.36 -2.41
CA ILE A 485 20.88 14.71 -2.60
C ILE A 485 20.70 15.09 -4.07
N LEU A 486 19.85 16.09 -4.34
CA LEU A 486 19.41 16.44 -5.70
C LEU A 486 20.17 17.61 -6.33
N GLY A 487 21.29 18.02 -5.75
CA GLY A 487 22.08 19.11 -6.25
C GLY A 487 23.50 19.12 -5.69
N ALA A 488 24.20 20.23 -5.86
CA ALA A 488 25.53 20.38 -5.31
C ALA A 488 25.51 20.42 -3.77
N VAL A 489 26.49 19.76 -3.16
CA VAL A 489 26.85 19.96 -1.75
C VAL A 489 27.86 21.08 -1.67
N LEU A 490 27.58 22.07 -0.86
CA LEU A 490 28.41 23.28 -0.73
C LEU A 490 29.10 23.32 0.63
N LEU A 491 30.35 23.68 0.65
CA LEU A 491 31.11 24.01 1.86
C LEU A 491 31.59 25.46 1.75
N ASP A 492 31.17 26.31 2.70
CA ASP A 492 31.40 27.77 2.63
C ASP A 492 30.95 28.39 1.29
N GLY A 493 29.85 27.88 0.72
CA GLY A 493 29.31 28.30 -0.56
C GLY A 493 30.06 27.80 -1.81
N VAL A 494 31.05 26.91 -1.64
CA VAL A 494 31.81 26.31 -2.73
C VAL A 494 31.43 24.84 -2.89
N GLU A 495 31.12 24.42 -4.14
CA GLU A 495 30.79 23.02 -4.43
C GLU A 495 31.96 22.11 -4.08
N ILE A 496 31.69 21.01 -3.38
CA ILE A 496 32.62 19.93 -3.10
C ILE A 496 32.35 18.75 -4.02
N GLU A 497 33.39 18.09 -4.48
CA GLU A 497 33.34 17.02 -5.47
C GLU A 497 34.14 15.79 -5.03
N GLY A 498 33.76 14.60 -5.54
CA GLY A 498 34.49 13.35 -5.29
C GLY A 498 33.87 12.48 -4.21
N PHE A 499 32.60 12.12 -4.40
CA PHE A 499 31.83 11.29 -3.46
C PHE A 499 32.00 9.79 -3.70
N ASP A 500 32.21 9.05 -2.62
CA ASP A 500 31.97 7.62 -2.55
C ASP A 500 30.52 7.40 -2.08
N MET A 501 29.70 6.69 -2.87
CA MET A 501 28.27 6.51 -2.56
C MET A 501 27.88 5.05 -2.52
N CYS A 502 27.17 4.61 -1.49
CA CYS A 502 26.66 3.24 -1.36
C CYS A 502 25.16 3.24 -1.06
N VAL A 503 24.40 2.45 -1.80
CA VAL A 503 22.99 2.21 -1.50
C VAL A 503 22.85 1.24 -0.32
N MET A 504 21.91 1.47 0.57
CA MET A 504 21.61 0.63 1.74
C MET A 504 20.09 0.32 1.77
N PRO A 505 19.62 -0.60 0.94
CA PRO A 505 18.19 -0.95 0.87
C PRO A 505 17.74 -1.82 2.05
N LEU A 506 18.66 -2.28 2.90
CA LEU A 506 18.40 -3.13 4.07
C LEU A 506 17.52 -4.36 3.76
N LYS A 507 17.65 -4.92 2.55
CA LYS A 507 16.94 -6.15 2.13
C LYS A 507 17.40 -7.38 2.90
N SER A 508 18.65 -7.37 3.37
CA SER A 508 19.22 -8.42 4.19
C SER A 508 20.12 -7.80 5.26
N ILE A 509 19.95 -8.28 6.47
CA ILE A 509 20.74 -7.91 7.66
C ILE A 509 21.53 -9.09 8.22
N SER A 510 21.52 -10.23 7.51
CA SER A 510 22.12 -11.50 8.00
C SER A 510 23.66 -11.48 8.07
N GLY A 511 24.29 -10.57 7.32
CA GLY A 511 25.75 -10.43 7.29
C GLY A 511 26.36 -9.56 8.39
N ILE A 512 25.54 -8.96 9.26
CA ILE A 512 25.99 -8.04 10.30
C ILE A 512 26.72 -8.79 11.42
N ALA A 513 27.97 -8.40 11.68
CA ALA A 513 28.80 -8.95 12.76
C ALA A 513 28.64 -8.10 14.04
N PHE A 514 27.74 -8.50 14.91
CA PHE A 514 27.49 -7.82 16.18
C PHE A 514 28.57 -8.09 17.23
N THR A 515 28.72 -7.16 18.18
CA THR A 515 29.58 -7.28 19.36
C THR A 515 28.75 -7.12 20.62
N SER A 516 29.27 -7.61 21.75
CA SER A 516 28.64 -7.46 23.07
C SER A 516 28.84 -6.06 23.69
N GLU A 517 29.62 -5.19 23.05
CA GLU A 517 29.73 -3.79 23.43
C GLU A 517 28.48 -3.04 23.00
N LEU A 518 27.79 -2.41 23.95
CA LEU A 518 26.60 -1.62 23.65
C LEU A 518 26.99 -0.16 23.39
N LYS A 519 26.60 0.33 22.20
CA LYS A 519 26.84 1.69 21.75
C LYS A 519 25.56 2.50 21.91
N SER A 520 25.65 3.77 22.31
CA SER A 520 24.51 4.70 22.39
C SER A 520 24.46 5.70 21.22
N GLU A 521 25.50 5.70 20.40
CA GLU A 521 25.63 6.61 19.27
C GLU A 521 24.58 6.36 18.20
N PRO A 522 24.12 7.39 17.48
CA PRO A 522 23.33 7.28 16.26
C PRO A 522 23.97 6.35 15.21
N MET A 523 23.19 5.96 14.20
CA MET A 523 23.65 5.07 13.13
C MET A 523 24.19 3.72 13.66
N THR A 524 23.42 3.08 14.54
CA THR A 524 23.82 1.84 15.19
C THR A 524 22.78 0.74 14.98
N PHE A 525 23.26 -0.46 14.66
CA PHE A 525 22.45 -1.67 14.69
C PHE A 525 22.48 -2.30 16.07
N TYR A 526 21.32 -2.75 16.54
CA TYR A 526 21.14 -3.43 17.82
C TYR A 526 20.55 -4.81 17.59
N ARG A 527 20.94 -5.79 18.43
CA ARG A 527 20.38 -7.13 18.38
C ARG A 527 19.97 -7.60 19.77
N ALA A 528 18.83 -8.29 19.81
CA ALA A 528 18.34 -8.98 20.98
C ALA A 528 17.80 -10.35 20.62
N HIS A 529 17.81 -11.26 21.59
CA HIS A 529 17.17 -12.55 21.55
C HIS A 529 16.01 -12.58 22.55
N PHE A 530 14.87 -13.15 22.15
CA PHE A 530 13.73 -13.33 23.03
C PHE A 530 13.03 -14.66 22.76
N THR A 531 12.44 -15.23 23.80
CA THR A 531 11.81 -16.54 23.73
C THR A 531 10.30 -16.40 23.55
N VAL A 532 9.77 -17.11 22.58
CA VAL A 532 8.34 -17.22 22.32
C VAL A 532 7.90 -18.65 22.61
N ASP A 533 6.92 -18.81 23.50
CA ASP A 533 6.35 -20.13 23.83
C ASP A 533 5.32 -20.58 22.78
N THR A 534 4.46 -19.67 22.35
CA THR A 534 3.45 -19.90 21.30
C THR A 534 3.42 -18.65 20.42
N PRO A 535 3.73 -18.77 19.13
CA PRO A 535 3.63 -17.65 18.19
C PRO A 535 2.22 -17.04 18.18
N THR A 536 2.13 -15.77 18.59
CA THR A 536 0.90 -15.02 18.75
C THR A 536 1.15 -13.58 18.32
N ASN A 537 0.17 -12.89 17.77
CA ASN A 537 0.31 -11.48 17.42
C ASN A 537 0.80 -10.66 18.61
N THR A 538 1.66 -9.68 18.36
CA THR A 538 2.21 -8.80 19.39
C THR A 538 2.61 -7.46 18.77
N TYR A 539 3.01 -6.51 19.61
CA TYR A 539 3.43 -5.18 19.17
C TYR A 539 4.79 -4.84 19.77
N LEU A 540 5.78 -4.62 18.90
CA LEU A 540 7.10 -4.14 19.32
C LEU A 540 6.99 -2.68 19.73
N ASN A 541 7.31 -2.40 20.99
CA ASN A 541 7.43 -1.05 21.53
C ASN A 541 8.92 -0.70 21.62
N PRO A 542 9.42 0.17 20.74
CA PRO A 542 10.83 0.56 20.69
C PRO A 542 11.15 1.70 21.68
N SER A 543 10.41 1.81 22.77
CA SER A 543 10.64 2.85 23.79
C SER A 543 12.11 2.87 24.23
N GLY A 544 12.69 4.07 24.33
CA GLY A 544 14.14 4.25 24.56
C GLY A 544 14.97 4.43 23.28
N PHE A 545 14.41 4.13 22.11
CA PHE A 545 14.96 4.40 20.78
C PHE A 545 14.14 5.50 20.11
N LYS A 546 14.72 6.21 19.13
CA LYS A 546 14.08 7.41 18.56
C LYS A 546 13.49 7.18 17.18
N LYS A 547 14.30 6.80 16.22
CA LYS A 547 13.88 6.64 14.82
C LYS A 547 14.73 5.59 14.10
N GLY A 548 14.07 4.69 13.40
CA GLY A 548 14.78 3.69 12.64
C GLY A 548 13.89 2.66 12.00
N VAL A 549 14.43 1.45 11.84
CA VAL A 549 13.77 0.30 11.20
C VAL A 549 13.98 -0.93 12.08
N ALA A 550 12.93 -1.75 12.24
CA ALA A 550 12.99 -2.95 13.05
C ALA A 550 12.75 -4.22 12.22
N PHE A 551 13.44 -5.30 12.62
CA PHE A 551 13.34 -6.61 11.97
C PHE A 551 13.14 -7.69 13.02
N VAL A 552 12.20 -8.58 12.82
CA VAL A 552 12.03 -9.80 13.61
C VAL A 552 12.28 -11.02 12.73
N ASN A 553 13.23 -11.87 13.13
CA ASN A 553 13.66 -13.04 12.35
C ASN A 553 14.03 -12.71 10.88
N GLY A 554 14.53 -11.49 10.64
CA GLY A 554 14.88 -10.99 9.32
C GLY A 554 13.73 -10.39 8.52
N TYR A 555 12.48 -10.48 9.02
CA TYR A 555 11.33 -9.81 8.44
C TYR A 555 11.34 -8.33 8.83
N ASN A 556 11.30 -7.43 7.85
CA ASN A 556 11.28 -5.99 8.07
C ASN A 556 9.87 -5.54 8.47
N LEU A 557 9.70 -5.10 9.72
CA LEU A 557 8.43 -4.63 10.27
C LEU A 557 8.07 -3.21 9.77
N GLY A 558 9.03 -2.46 9.28
CA GLY A 558 8.88 -1.06 8.87
C GLY A 558 9.63 -0.08 9.75
N ARG A 559 9.35 1.20 9.51
CA ARG A 559 9.92 2.34 10.26
C ARG A 559 9.22 2.52 11.59
N TYR A 560 9.98 2.86 12.63
CA TYR A 560 9.46 3.42 13.87
C TYR A 560 9.98 4.84 14.06
N TRP A 561 9.19 5.68 14.71
CA TRP A 561 9.56 7.05 15.06
C TRP A 561 8.77 7.52 16.28
N THR A 562 9.46 8.08 17.29
CA THR A 562 8.83 8.52 18.55
C THR A 562 7.96 9.75 18.45
N VAL A 563 7.88 10.39 17.27
CA VAL A 563 7.01 11.55 17.04
C VAL A 563 5.54 11.16 16.86
N GLY A 564 5.23 9.85 16.77
CA GLY A 564 3.86 9.37 16.59
C GLY A 564 3.20 9.76 15.24
N PRO A 565 1.92 9.38 15.07
CA PRO A 565 0.99 8.78 16.04
C PRO A 565 1.27 7.32 16.36
N GLN A 566 1.94 6.57 15.48
CA GLN A 566 2.29 5.17 15.70
C GLN A 566 3.55 5.07 16.56
N LEU A 567 3.42 4.49 17.77
CA LEU A 567 4.54 4.27 18.69
C LEU A 567 4.98 2.80 18.77
N THR A 568 4.16 1.85 18.34
CA THR A 568 4.46 0.43 18.32
C THR A 568 4.35 -0.14 16.92
N LEU A 569 5.14 -1.16 16.59
CA LEU A 569 5.08 -1.87 15.32
C LEU A 569 4.35 -3.21 15.50
N PHE A 570 3.38 -3.48 14.64
CA PHE A 570 2.68 -4.77 14.61
C PHE A 570 3.64 -5.91 14.21
N VAL A 571 3.62 -6.99 14.97
CA VAL A 571 4.40 -8.21 14.74
C VAL A 571 3.43 -9.37 14.54
N PRO A 572 3.16 -9.78 13.30
CA PRO A 572 2.28 -10.91 13.03
C PRO A 572 2.82 -12.22 13.64
N ALA A 573 1.93 -13.04 14.17
CA ALA A 573 2.29 -14.38 14.71
C ALA A 573 3.10 -15.23 13.70
N THR A 574 2.85 -15.01 12.41
CA THR A 574 3.46 -15.77 11.31
C THR A 574 4.94 -15.47 11.07
N VAL A 575 5.46 -14.35 11.57
CA VAL A 575 6.91 -14.03 11.55
C VAL A 575 7.63 -14.54 12.80
N LEU A 576 6.90 -14.97 13.83
CA LEU A 576 7.44 -15.56 15.04
C LEU A 576 7.59 -17.08 14.88
N LYS A 577 8.48 -17.66 15.69
CA LYS A 577 8.63 -19.11 15.82
C LYS A 577 8.67 -19.48 17.32
N GLU A 578 8.28 -20.70 17.64
CA GLU A 578 8.46 -21.24 18.98
C GLU A 578 9.96 -21.32 19.32
N GLY A 579 10.31 -20.93 20.54
CA GLY A 579 11.69 -20.86 21.02
C GLY A 579 12.35 -19.52 20.77
N ASP A 580 13.60 -19.53 20.35
CA ASP A 580 14.43 -18.34 20.18
C ASP A 580 14.07 -17.54 18.94
N ASN A 581 13.80 -16.23 19.12
CA ASN A 581 13.54 -15.24 18.08
C ASN A 581 14.57 -14.12 18.17
N VAL A 582 14.86 -13.50 17.03
CA VAL A 582 15.88 -12.47 16.91
C VAL A 582 15.22 -11.15 16.51
N LEU A 583 15.41 -10.13 17.33
CA LEU A 583 15.12 -8.74 17.01
C LEU A 583 16.41 -8.08 16.54
N VAL A 584 16.36 -7.36 15.43
CA VAL A 584 17.39 -6.43 14.98
C VAL A 584 16.76 -5.07 14.76
N MET A 585 17.39 -4.01 15.27
CA MET A 585 16.94 -2.63 15.04
C MET A 585 18.10 -1.83 14.47
N PHE A 586 17.81 -1.04 13.44
CA PHE A 586 18.68 0.03 13.00
C PHE A 586 18.18 1.33 13.60
N GLU A 587 18.96 1.97 14.45
CA GLU A 587 18.65 3.23 15.10
C GLU A 587 19.46 4.36 14.48
N ALA A 588 18.77 5.36 13.93
CA ALA A 588 19.41 6.46 13.20
C ALA A 588 19.74 7.66 14.09
N GLU A 589 19.05 7.86 15.23
CA GLU A 589 19.12 9.09 16.03
C GLU A 589 19.62 8.90 17.47
N GLY A 590 19.96 7.66 17.84
CA GLY A 590 20.45 7.28 19.16
C GLY A 590 19.35 6.87 20.14
N ASN A 591 19.75 6.45 21.34
CA ASN A 591 18.87 5.90 22.36
C ASN A 591 19.12 6.54 23.72
N ASP A 592 18.29 6.20 24.72
CA ASP A 592 18.36 6.69 26.10
C ASP A 592 19.25 5.85 27.02
N GLU A 593 20.06 4.94 26.45
CA GLU A 593 20.95 4.01 27.16
C GLU A 593 20.22 2.99 28.07
N SER A 594 18.89 2.87 27.95
CA SER A 594 18.15 1.80 28.64
C SER A 594 18.42 0.43 28.02
N TYR A 595 18.72 0.40 26.72
CA TYR A 595 18.95 -0.80 25.90
C TYR A 595 17.85 -1.85 26.08
N LYS A 596 16.60 -1.36 26.07
CA LYS A 596 15.44 -2.17 26.36
C LYS A 596 14.30 -1.81 25.42
N VAL A 597 13.58 -2.83 24.96
CA VAL A 597 12.30 -2.72 24.25
C VAL A 597 11.29 -3.62 24.92
N SER A 598 10.01 -3.53 24.56
CA SER A 598 9.01 -4.51 24.97
C SER A 598 8.21 -5.05 23.78
N PHE A 599 7.61 -6.23 24.00
CA PHE A 599 6.58 -6.76 23.12
C PHE A 599 5.26 -6.74 23.88
N ASP A 600 4.34 -5.89 23.44
CA ASP A 600 3.11 -5.54 24.13
C ASP A 600 1.90 -6.27 23.51
N GLU A 601 0.82 -6.45 24.28
CA GLU A 601 -0.41 -7.09 23.82
C GLU A 601 -1.27 -6.14 22.94
N LYS A 602 -1.10 -4.82 23.09
CA LYS A 602 -1.91 -3.81 22.42
C LYS A 602 -1.04 -2.79 21.69
N PRO A 603 -1.53 -2.27 20.55
CA PRO A 603 -0.87 -1.16 19.88
C PRO A 603 -0.90 0.11 20.75
N GLN A 604 0.09 0.96 20.54
CA GLN A 604 0.10 2.33 21.03
C GLN A 604 0.06 3.25 19.80
N ILE A 605 -1.14 3.73 19.51
CA ILE A 605 -1.45 4.73 18.48
C ILE A 605 -2.17 5.86 19.21
N ASP A 606 -1.90 7.12 18.86
CA ASP A 606 -2.65 8.26 19.41
C ASP A 606 -2.07 8.90 20.69
N ILE A 607 -0.78 8.76 20.92
CA ILE A 607 -0.13 9.47 22.02
C ILE A 607 0.76 10.57 21.44
N ILE A 608 0.22 11.77 21.35
CA ILE A 608 1.00 13.00 21.16
C ILE A 608 0.89 13.85 22.42
#